data_a01658eef930d8cebaf3f52f39c5c55d
#
_entry.id   a01658eef930d8cebaf3f52f39c5c55d
#
_cell.length_a   1.000
_cell.length_b   1.000
_cell.length_c   1.000
_cell.angle_alpha   90.00
_cell.angle_beta   90.00
_cell.angle_gamma   90.00
#
_symmetry.space_group_name_H-M   'P 1'
#
loop_
_entity.id
_entity.type
_entity.pdbx_description
1 polymer ?
#
loop_
_entity_poly.entity_id
_entity_poly.type
_entity_poly.pdbx_seq_one_letter_code
_entity_poly.pdbx_strand_id
1 'polypeptide(L)'
;FTQDAAYKTAIQPDENNKYPSDCNWTTEAYTNFPNNAQLSSLVTLSGDNGQKLYIVADNTVHSSSDGKLWKKEAEFGDKVQALIASFPNILTVITDNGVYATKDDGVTKETGEFSGTNFPTENIYSTNFESNYQPQVMIVGKSGNDQSEQTVPWVSSNGSYWVPLNNTAYNVYCPKLANPVVMYYGENYYIFGSKEENKLDAIYTSVDGISWRKTQRKFLLDKDMTEITAPYSIVVNAPYIWVIFGGDGSTNAVWRGHLNKLMSAEVQ
;
A
#
# COMPACT_ATOMS: atom_id res chain seq x y z
N PHE A 1 -14.03 -4.62 6.18
CA PHE A 1 -14.15 -5.73 7.15
C PHE A 1 -13.88 -5.21 8.55
N THR A 2 -14.60 -5.74 9.53
CA THR A 2 -14.33 -5.60 10.95
C THR A 2 -14.16 -7.00 11.54
N GLN A 3 -13.76 -7.11 12.80
CA GLN A 3 -13.63 -8.41 13.46
C GLN A 3 -14.93 -9.23 13.48
N ASP A 4 -16.09 -8.56 13.41
CA ASP A 4 -17.39 -9.18 13.59
C ASP A 4 -18.24 -9.20 12.34
N ALA A 5 -17.89 -8.43 11.30
CA ALA A 5 -18.71 -8.34 10.09
C ALA A 5 -17.93 -7.87 8.85
N ALA A 6 -18.37 -8.35 7.70
CA ALA A 6 -18.02 -7.77 6.41
C ALA A 6 -19.12 -6.78 6.00
N TYR A 7 -18.72 -5.65 5.46
CA TYR A 7 -19.64 -4.63 4.97
C TYR A 7 -19.44 -4.46 3.48
N LYS A 8 -20.55 -4.30 2.78
CA LYS A 8 -20.59 -4.10 1.34
C LYS A 8 -21.47 -2.89 1.02
N THR A 9 -21.02 -2.07 0.12
CA THR A 9 -21.86 -1.06 -0.51
C THR A 9 -21.70 -1.12 -2.01
N ALA A 10 -22.81 -0.94 -2.73
CA ALA A 10 -22.78 -0.76 -4.17
C ALA A 10 -22.77 0.75 -4.45
N ILE A 11 -21.63 1.25 -4.89
CA ILE A 11 -21.50 2.64 -5.33
C ILE A 11 -21.64 2.65 -6.83
N GLN A 12 -22.86 2.92 -7.32
CA GLN A 12 -23.13 3.15 -8.74
C GLN A 12 -23.56 4.61 -8.93
N PRO A 13 -23.08 5.29 -9.97
CA PRO A 13 -23.58 6.60 -10.32
C PRO A 13 -25.04 6.48 -10.80
N ASP A 14 -25.83 7.52 -10.56
CA ASP A 14 -27.16 7.67 -11.14
C ASP A 14 -27.09 7.94 -12.66
N GLU A 15 -28.25 8.09 -13.29
CA GLU A 15 -28.38 8.39 -14.71
C GLU A 15 -27.66 9.69 -15.16
N ASN A 16 -27.32 10.58 -14.22
CA ASN A 16 -26.59 11.82 -14.45
C ASN A 16 -25.10 11.68 -14.11
N ASN A 17 -24.60 10.45 -13.90
CA ASN A 17 -23.24 10.17 -13.52
C ASN A 17 -22.84 10.74 -12.14
N LYS A 18 -23.83 10.97 -11.27
CA LYS A 18 -23.64 11.48 -9.92
C LYS A 18 -23.68 10.34 -8.91
N TYR A 19 -22.64 10.22 -8.12
CA TYR A 19 -22.59 9.24 -7.06
C TYR A 19 -23.50 9.63 -5.88
N PRO A 20 -24.14 8.66 -5.21
CA PRO A 20 -24.96 8.94 -4.04
C PRO A 20 -24.13 9.63 -2.95
N SER A 21 -24.74 10.59 -2.28
CA SER A 21 -24.14 11.29 -1.13
C SER A 21 -23.95 10.37 0.07
N ASP A 22 -24.76 9.32 0.15
CA ASP A 22 -24.79 8.40 1.26
C ASP A 22 -24.47 6.98 0.78
N CYS A 23 -23.47 6.35 1.37
CA CYS A 23 -23.16 4.95 1.14
C CYS A 23 -24.00 4.09 2.11
N ASN A 24 -24.97 3.38 1.60
CA ASN A 24 -25.70 2.38 2.39
C ASN A 24 -24.86 1.12 2.50
N TRP A 25 -24.24 0.94 3.67
CA TRP A 25 -23.48 -0.26 3.98
C TRP A 25 -24.42 -1.36 4.45
N THR A 26 -24.38 -2.51 3.79
CA THR A 26 -25.08 -3.71 4.24
C THR A 26 -24.11 -4.69 4.85
N THR A 27 -24.52 -5.33 5.95
CA THR A 27 -23.75 -6.40 6.55
C THR A 27 -23.90 -7.66 5.69
N GLU A 28 -22.78 -8.27 5.32
CA GLU A 28 -22.74 -9.55 4.60
C GLU A 28 -22.28 -10.66 5.56
N ALA A 29 -22.99 -11.77 5.53
CA ALA A 29 -22.56 -12.97 6.24
C ALA A 29 -21.36 -13.60 5.51
N TYR A 30 -20.39 -14.03 6.29
CA TYR A 30 -19.24 -14.75 5.79
C TYR A 30 -19.04 -16.07 6.52
N THR A 31 -18.36 -17.00 5.86
CA THR A 31 -18.11 -18.35 6.37
C THR A 31 -16.62 -18.63 6.40
N ASN A 32 -16.16 -19.32 7.42
CA ASN A 32 -14.76 -19.74 7.62
C ASN A 32 -13.77 -18.55 7.74
N PHE A 33 -14.26 -17.39 8.12
CA PHE A 33 -13.40 -16.27 8.42
C PHE A 33 -12.83 -16.43 9.84
N PRO A 34 -11.55 -16.15 10.07
CA PRO A 34 -10.97 -16.30 11.41
C PRO A 34 -11.58 -15.28 12.37
N ASN A 35 -12.25 -15.80 13.40
CA ASN A 35 -12.83 -14.99 14.47
C ASN A 35 -11.73 -14.49 15.41
N ASN A 36 -11.85 -13.26 15.87
CA ASN A 36 -10.94 -12.61 16.83
C ASN A 36 -9.48 -12.43 16.34
N ALA A 37 -9.23 -12.52 15.05
CA ALA A 37 -7.92 -12.25 14.48
C ALA A 37 -7.73 -10.75 14.20
N GLN A 38 -6.52 -10.27 14.35
CA GLN A 38 -6.17 -8.94 13.87
C GLN A 38 -6.07 -8.95 12.36
N LEU A 39 -7.01 -8.29 11.70
CA LEU A 39 -7.01 -8.17 10.25
C LEU A 39 -6.04 -7.08 9.81
N SER A 40 -5.23 -7.40 8.83
CA SER A 40 -4.35 -6.43 8.18
C SER A 40 -4.25 -6.74 6.69
N SER A 41 -3.82 -5.84 5.89
CA SER A 41 -3.50 -6.01 4.48
C SER A 41 -4.57 -6.78 3.68
N LEU A 42 -5.27 -6.08 2.82
CA LEU A 42 -6.21 -6.65 1.84
C LEU A 42 -5.71 -6.33 0.44
N VAL A 43 -5.54 -7.36 -0.38
CA VAL A 43 -5.14 -7.21 -1.77
C VAL A 43 -6.02 -8.03 -2.70
N THR A 44 -6.02 -7.65 -3.96
CA THR A 44 -6.71 -8.36 -5.03
C THR A 44 -5.71 -8.86 -6.03
N LEU A 45 -5.79 -10.13 -6.37
CA LEU A 45 -4.98 -10.77 -7.40
C LEU A 45 -5.88 -11.29 -8.51
N SER A 46 -5.52 -11.01 -9.76
CA SER A 46 -6.27 -11.46 -10.93
C SER A 46 -5.52 -12.64 -11.56
N GLY A 47 -6.11 -13.82 -11.54
CA GLY A 47 -5.57 -15.03 -12.15
C GLY A 47 -6.45 -15.55 -13.30
N ASP A 48 -6.08 -16.67 -13.90
CA ASP A 48 -6.81 -17.29 -15.00
C ASP A 48 -8.25 -17.69 -14.61
N ASN A 49 -8.47 -17.95 -13.33
CA ASN A 49 -9.78 -18.31 -12.75
C ASN A 49 -10.57 -17.12 -12.22
N GLY A 50 -10.22 -15.89 -12.61
CA GLY A 50 -10.84 -14.67 -12.18
C GLY A 50 -10.09 -13.95 -11.06
N GLN A 51 -10.78 -13.01 -10.43
CA GLN A 51 -10.21 -12.18 -9.37
C GLN A 51 -10.43 -12.83 -8.00
N LYS A 52 -9.40 -12.88 -7.18
CA LYS A 52 -9.47 -13.29 -5.78
C LYS A 52 -9.05 -12.16 -4.85
N LEU A 53 -9.70 -12.12 -3.72
CA LEU A 53 -9.33 -11.31 -2.56
C LEU A 53 -8.42 -12.12 -1.64
N TYR A 54 -7.39 -11.50 -1.12
CA TYR A 54 -6.52 -12.08 -0.09
C TYR A 54 -6.45 -11.16 1.10
N ILE A 55 -6.54 -11.71 2.30
CA ILE A 55 -6.49 -10.97 3.56
C ILE A 55 -5.56 -11.67 4.54
N VAL A 56 -4.92 -10.88 5.36
CA VAL A 56 -4.12 -11.36 6.50
C VAL A 56 -4.99 -11.39 7.76
N ALA A 57 -4.87 -12.46 8.49
CA ALA A 57 -5.41 -12.64 9.83
C ALA A 57 -4.28 -13.18 10.73
N ASP A 58 -3.68 -12.30 11.52
CA ASP A 58 -2.49 -12.58 12.35
C ASP A 58 -1.32 -13.14 11.52
N ASN A 59 -1.06 -14.45 11.62
CA ASN A 59 -0.02 -15.15 10.88
C ASN A 59 -0.55 -16.02 9.73
N THR A 60 -1.82 -15.85 9.36
CA THR A 60 -2.47 -16.64 8.32
C THR A 60 -2.93 -15.79 7.15
N VAL A 61 -2.87 -16.37 5.95
CA VAL A 61 -3.40 -15.78 4.72
C VAL A 61 -4.65 -16.54 4.30
N HIS A 62 -5.70 -15.80 4.04
CA HIS A 62 -6.98 -16.33 3.59
C HIS A 62 -7.34 -15.73 2.23
N SER A 63 -8.06 -16.49 1.40
CA SER A 63 -8.57 -16.03 0.12
C SER A 63 -10.08 -16.19 0.00
N SER A 64 -10.68 -15.40 -0.89
CA SER A 64 -12.07 -15.52 -1.29
C SER A 64 -12.26 -15.01 -2.71
N SER A 65 -13.14 -15.65 -3.48
CA SER A 65 -13.53 -15.17 -4.82
C SER A 65 -14.78 -14.27 -4.80
N ASP A 66 -15.53 -14.28 -3.70
CA ASP A 66 -16.81 -13.57 -3.57
C ASP A 66 -16.90 -12.66 -2.33
N GLY A 67 -15.86 -12.67 -1.48
CA GLY A 67 -15.82 -11.93 -0.22
C GLY A 67 -16.66 -12.56 0.90
N LYS A 68 -17.33 -13.69 0.65
CA LYS A 68 -18.24 -14.35 1.60
C LYS A 68 -17.69 -15.66 2.13
N LEU A 69 -17.22 -16.52 1.24
CA LEU A 69 -16.59 -17.79 1.61
C LEU A 69 -15.08 -17.63 1.59
N TRP A 70 -14.47 -17.78 2.76
CA TRP A 70 -13.03 -17.65 2.95
C TRP A 70 -12.36 -19.00 3.14
N LYS A 71 -11.20 -19.15 2.55
CA LYS A 71 -10.35 -20.33 2.63
C LYS A 71 -8.99 -19.94 3.18
N LYS A 72 -8.51 -20.65 4.19
CA LYS A 72 -7.13 -20.54 4.65
C LYS A 72 -6.20 -21.11 3.59
N GLU A 73 -5.32 -20.27 3.06
CA GLU A 73 -4.35 -20.67 2.04
C GLU A 73 -3.00 -21.02 2.66
N ALA A 74 -2.57 -20.26 3.65
CA ALA A 74 -1.27 -20.46 4.26
C ALA A 74 -1.24 -20.04 5.73
N GLU A 75 -0.29 -20.62 6.48
CA GLU A 75 0.12 -20.22 7.82
C GLU A 75 1.63 -20.03 7.85
N PHE A 76 2.07 -19.00 8.56
CA PHE A 76 3.48 -18.63 8.70
C PHE A 76 3.90 -18.78 10.16
N GLY A 77 5.19 -19.01 10.39
CA GLY A 77 5.73 -19.08 11.75
C GLY A 77 5.74 -17.74 12.47
N ASP A 78 5.80 -16.65 11.68
CA ASP A 78 5.88 -15.28 12.15
C ASP A 78 4.62 -14.51 11.75
N LYS A 79 4.41 -13.37 12.41
CA LYS A 79 3.33 -12.44 12.06
C LYS A 79 3.49 -11.99 10.61
N VAL A 80 2.39 -12.00 9.86
CA VAL A 80 2.36 -11.45 8.51
C VAL A 80 2.12 -9.94 8.60
N GLN A 81 3.04 -9.18 8.05
CA GLN A 81 3.02 -7.72 8.09
C GLN A 81 2.35 -7.11 6.86
N ALA A 82 2.51 -7.72 5.69
CA ALA A 82 1.89 -7.24 4.48
C ALA A 82 1.66 -8.33 3.43
N LEU A 83 0.63 -8.09 2.62
CA LEU A 83 0.45 -8.74 1.32
C LEU A 83 0.71 -7.73 0.22
N ILE A 84 1.35 -8.18 -0.84
CA ILE A 84 1.60 -7.39 -2.03
C ILE A 84 1.16 -8.20 -3.23
N ALA A 85 0.21 -7.65 -3.98
CA ALA A 85 -0.17 -8.19 -5.27
C ALA A 85 0.66 -7.53 -6.36
N SER A 86 1.44 -8.31 -7.09
CA SER A 86 2.25 -7.84 -8.19
C SER A 86 1.94 -8.58 -9.49
N PHE A 87 2.22 -7.92 -10.60
CA PHE A 87 2.04 -8.50 -11.93
C PHE A 87 3.13 -9.55 -12.22
N PRO A 88 2.88 -10.66 -12.92
CA PRO A 88 1.61 -11.12 -13.50
C PRO A 88 0.81 -12.12 -12.64
N ASN A 89 0.45 -11.97 -11.47
CA ASN A 89 -0.26 -12.86 -10.53
C ASN A 89 0.64 -13.42 -9.43
N ILE A 90 1.52 -12.57 -8.93
CA ILE A 90 2.39 -12.94 -7.82
C ILE A 90 1.82 -12.32 -6.55
N LEU A 91 1.58 -13.17 -5.55
CA LEU A 91 1.30 -12.73 -4.20
C LEU A 91 2.59 -12.82 -3.38
N THR A 92 3.08 -11.69 -2.92
CA THR A 92 4.19 -11.64 -1.98
C THR A 92 3.65 -11.46 -0.57
N VAL A 93 4.16 -12.26 0.35
CA VAL A 93 3.85 -12.21 1.78
C VAL A 93 5.11 -11.78 2.52
N ILE A 94 5.03 -10.69 3.26
CA ILE A 94 6.13 -10.21 4.10
C ILE A 94 5.76 -10.50 5.55
N THR A 95 6.69 -11.16 6.25
CA THR A 95 6.58 -11.44 7.69
C THR A 95 7.68 -10.70 8.45
N ASP A 96 7.70 -10.82 9.77
CA ASP A 96 8.74 -10.21 10.60
C ASP A 96 10.16 -10.63 10.20
N ASN A 97 10.32 -11.86 9.73
CA ASN A 97 11.64 -12.46 9.48
C ASN A 97 11.86 -12.96 8.05
N GLY A 98 10.90 -12.77 7.15
CA GLY A 98 11.04 -13.32 5.81
C GLY A 98 10.09 -12.78 4.76
N VAL A 99 10.41 -13.12 3.53
CA VAL A 99 9.61 -12.86 2.34
C VAL A 99 9.25 -14.19 1.71
N TYR A 100 8.02 -14.31 1.26
CA TYR A 100 7.53 -15.48 0.55
C TYR A 100 6.79 -15.01 -0.69
N ALA A 101 6.96 -15.69 -1.78
CA ALA A 101 6.21 -15.43 -3.02
C ALA A 101 5.46 -16.67 -3.47
N THR A 102 4.42 -16.47 -4.24
CA THR A 102 3.65 -17.55 -4.85
C THR A 102 3.29 -17.18 -6.28
N LYS A 103 3.31 -18.17 -7.16
CA LYS A 103 2.95 -18.05 -8.57
C LYS A 103 1.61 -18.68 -8.91
N ASP A 104 1.02 -19.42 -7.97
CA ASP A 104 -0.11 -20.31 -8.20
C ASP A 104 -1.35 -19.85 -7.46
N ASP A 105 -1.77 -18.58 -7.64
CA ASP A 105 -2.95 -18.04 -6.95
C ASP A 105 -2.94 -18.24 -5.42
N GLY A 106 -1.76 -18.19 -4.82
CA GLY A 106 -1.60 -18.29 -3.37
C GLY A 106 -1.37 -19.72 -2.81
N VAL A 107 -1.20 -20.73 -3.67
CA VAL A 107 -1.14 -22.13 -3.22
C VAL A 107 0.28 -22.58 -2.84
N THR A 108 1.30 -22.14 -3.58
CA THR A 108 2.68 -22.58 -3.36
C THR A 108 3.52 -21.47 -2.72
N LYS A 109 4.14 -21.77 -1.56
CA LYS A 109 5.10 -20.87 -0.91
C LYS A 109 6.50 -21.12 -1.45
N GLU A 110 7.11 -20.08 -1.99
CA GLU A 110 8.53 -20.06 -2.26
C GLU A 110 9.19 -19.05 -1.30
N THR A 111 10.23 -19.46 -0.59
CA THR A 111 11.00 -18.54 0.24
C THR A 111 11.67 -17.52 -0.67
N GLY A 112 11.43 -16.24 -0.41
CA GLY A 112 12.08 -15.15 -1.10
C GLY A 112 13.39 -14.75 -0.43
N GLU A 113 14.12 -13.89 -1.11
CA GLU A 113 15.39 -13.34 -0.67
C GLU A 113 15.41 -11.82 -0.85
N PHE A 114 16.18 -11.16 -0.03
CA PHE A 114 16.48 -9.74 -0.20
C PHE A 114 17.98 -9.48 -0.03
N SER A 115 18.51 -8.59 -0.85
CA SER A 115 19.91 -8.22 -0.79
C SER A 115 20.12 -7.03 0.13
N GLY A 116 20.94 -7.17 1.16
CA GLY A 116 21.30 -6.08 2.07
C GLY A 116 20.54 -6.13 3.40
N THR A 117 20.67 -5.05 4.15
CA THR A 117 20.04 -4.85 5.45
C THR A 117 18.88 -3.85 5.34
N ASN A 118 18.06 -3.75 6.37
CA ASN A 118 16.96 -2.76 6.44
C ASN A 118 15.81 -3.00 5.46
N PHE A 119 15.54 -4.26 5.11
CA PHE A 119 14.31 -4.60 4.39
C PHE A 119 13.08 -4.18 5.23
N PRO A 120 12.07 -3.53 4.62
CA PRO A 120 10.90 -3.06 5.37
C PRO A 120 10.05 -4.22 5.85
N THR A 121 9.73 -4.22 7.14
CA THR A 121 8.88 -5.23 7.78
C THR A 121 7.66 -4.63 8.47
N GLU A 122 7.51 -3.30 8.47
CA GLU A 122 6.39 -2.60 9.10
C GLU A 122 5.88 -1.46 8.20
N ASN A 123 4.59 -1.16 8.28
CA ASN A 123 3.93 -0.07 7.54
C ASN A 123 4.28 -0.07 6.05
N ILE A 124 4.15 -1.24 5.43
CA ILE A 124 4.59 -1.46 4.06
C ILE A 124 3.53 -0.99 3.08
N TYR A 125 3.94 -0.15 2.15
CA TYR A 125 3.14 0.28 1.00
C TYR A 125 3.82 -0.12 -0.30
N SER A 126 3.02 -0.46 -1.30
CA SER A 126 3.51 -0.93 -2.59
C SER A 126 2.89 -0.20 -3.76
N THR A 127 3.60 -0.16 -4.87
CA THR A 127 3.11 0.29 -6.16
C THR A 127 3.68 -0.58 -7.28
N ASN A 128 2.84 -0.90 -8.28
CA ASN A 128 3.28 -1.59 -9.48
C ASN A 128 3.67 -0.56 -10.55
N PHE A 129 4.67 -0.88 -11.36
CA PHE A 129 5.14 -0.06 -12.47
C PHE A 129 5.80 -0.92 -13.55
N GLU A 130 6.07 -0.34 -14.70
CA GLU A 130 6.88 -0.95 -15.75
C GLU A 130 8.23 -0.26 -15.88
N SER A 131 9.29 -1.05 -15.98
CA SER A 131 10.62 -0.55 -16.28
C SER A 131 11.23 -1.43 -17.38
N ASN A 132 11.69 -0.82 -18.47
CA ASN A 132 12.23 -1.53 -19.63
C ASN A 132 11.30 -2.64 -20.15
N TYR A 133 10.00 -2.36 -20.24
CA TYR A 133 8.95 -3.31 -20.66
C TYR A 133 8.82 -4.54 -19.77
N GLN A 134 9.31 -4.47 -18.54
CA GLN A 134 9.16 -5.53 -17.55
C GLN A 134 8.34 -4.99 -16.36
N PRO A 135 7.31 -5.73 -15.96
CA PRO A 135 6.54 -5.37 -14.78
C PRO A 135 7.42 -5.51 -13.53
N GLN A 136 7.28 -4.55 -12.64
CA GLN A 136 7.98 -4.51 -11.37
C GLN A 136 7.05 -4.02 -10.26
N VAL A 137 7.44 -4.31 -9.05
CA VAL A 137 6.79 -3.76 -7.86
C VAL A 137 7.83 -3.06 -6.99
N MET A 138 7.45 -1.91 -6.48
CA MET A 138 8.24 -1.15 -5.50
C MET A 138 7.52 -1.13 -4.17
N ILE A 139 8.27 -1.28 -3.09
CA ILE A 139 7.78 -1.12 -1.72
C ILE A 139 8.57 -0.07 -0.96
N VAL A 140 7.92 0.56 -0.02
CA VAL A 140 8.53 1.35 1.05
C VAL A 140 7.88 0.95 2.38
N GLY A 141 8.59 1.17 3.47
CA GLY A 141 8.10 0.87 4.81
C GLY A 141 9.15 1.17 5.86
N LYS A 142 8.90 0.72 7.09
CA LYS A 142 9.87 0.75 8.19
C LYS A 142 10.58 -0.59 8.29
N SER A 143 11.85 -0.55 8.65
CA SER A 143 12.61 -1.71 9.12
C SER A 143 12.75 -1.65 10.63
N GLY A 144 12.50 -2.74 11.33
CA GLY A 144 12.60 -2.79 12.78
C GLY A 144 14.00 -2.46 13.34
N ASN A 145 15.06 -2.67 12.54
CA ASN A 145 16.46 -2.40 12.88
C ASN A 145 17.06 -1.27 12.04
N ASP A 146 16.21 -0.41 11.47
CA ASP A 146 16.67 0.60 10.52
C ASP A 146 17.45 1.73 11.20
N GLN A 147 18.77 1.73 10.97
CA GLN A 147 19.69 2.80 11.35
C GLN A 147 19.87 3.82 10.21
N SER A 148 19.14 3.66 9.10
CA SER A 148 19.21 4.56 7.95
C SER A 148 18.60 5.92 8.27
N GLU A 149 19.22 6.98 7.79
CA GLU A 149 18.65 8.33 7.76
C GLU A 149 17.71 8.55 6.54
N GLN A 150 17.43 7.48 5.80
CA GLN A 150 16.73 7.52 4.52
C GLN A 150 15.54 6.56 4.52
N THR A 151 14.49 6.95 3.79
CA THR A 151 13.47 6.02 3.29
C THR A 151 14.02 5.39 2.02
N VAL A 152 14.30 4.09 2.06
CA VAL A 152 14.86 3.34 0.94
C VAL A 152 13.75 2.52 0.28
N PRO A 153 13.41 2.81 -0.99
CA PRO A 153 12.53 1.93 -1.76
C PRO A 153 13.23 0.61 -2.10
N TRP A 154 12.44 -0.48 -2.11
CA TRP A 154 12.89 -1.78 -2.54
C TRP A 154 12.09 -2.22 -3.75
N VAL A 155 12.71 -2.87 -4.72
CA VAL A 155 12.07 -3.32 -5.95
C VAL A 155 12.25 -4.80 -6.18
N SER A 156 11.26 -5.38 -6.84
CA SER A 156 11.28 -6.76 -7.31
C SER A 156 10.57 -6.89 -8.65
N SER A 157 11.08 -7.74 -9.53
CA SER A 157 10.43 -8.13 -10.78
C SER A 157 9.67 -9.46 -10.68
N ASN A 158 9.85 -10.21 -9.60
CA ASN A 158 9.29 -11.55 -9.42
C ASN A 158 8.64 -11.76 -8.05
N GLY A 159 8.57 -10.73 -7.21
CA GLY A 159 8.00 -10.79 -5.86
C GLY A 159 8.79 -11.61 -4.84
N SER A 160 9.80 -12.38 -5.29
CA SER A 160 10.60 -13.25 -4.40
C SER A 160 12.00 -12.72 -4.13
N TYR A 161 12.60 -12.00 -5.07
CA TYR A 161 13.92 -11.40 -4.91
C TYR A 161 13.82 -9.87 -4.90
N TRP A 162 14.32 -9.24 -3.83
CA TRP A 162 14.21 -7.82 -3.58
C TRP A 162 15.57 -7.13 -3.49
N VAL A 163 15.69 -5.99 -4.12
CA VAL A 163 16.90 -5.15 -4.09
C VAL A 163 16.57 -3.73 -3.65
N PRO A 164 17.41 -3.11 -2.81
CA PRO A 164 17.20 -1.72 -2.41
C PRO A 164 17.60 -0.75 -3.53
N LEU A 165 16.80 0.29 -3.72
CA LEU A 165 17.15 1.43 -4.55
C LEU A 165 17.79 2.51 -3.67
N ASN A 166 19.06 2.35 -3.34
CA ASN A 166 19.83 3.31 -2.57
C ASN A 166 20.93 3.93 -3.41
N ASN A 167 21.11 5.21 -3.28
CA ASN A 167 22.21 5.93 -3.90
C ASN A 167 23.02 6.63 -2.82
N THR A 168 24.22 6.13 -2.58
CA THR A 168 25.15 6.74 -1.63
C THR A 168 26.00 7.87 -2.26
N ALA A 169 25.95 8.03 -3.59
CA ALA A 169 26.89 8.90 -4.32
C ALA A 169 26.47 10.39 -4.36
N TYR A 170 25.17 10.71 -4.25
CA TYR A 170 24.69 12.06 -4.61
C TYR A 170 23.93 12.81 -3.52
N ASN A 171 23.76 12.30 -2.33
CA ASN A 171 23.02 12.94 -1.23
C ASN A 171 21.60 13.44 -1.61
N VAL A 172 21.02 12.93 -2.68
CA VAL A 172 19.67 13.27 -3.16
C VAL A 172 18.74 12.12 -2.84
N TYR A 173 18.48 11.93 -1.57
CA TYR A 173 17.67 10.82 -1.07
C TYR A 173 16.38 11.30 -0.41
N CYS A 174 15.40 10.42 -0.31
CA CYS A 174 14.23 10.66 0.51
C CYS A 174 14.65 10.52 1.98
N PRO A 175 14.48 11.55 2.82
CA PRO A 175 14.80 11.45 4.24
C PRO A 175 13.94 10.36 4.89
N LYS A 176 14.37 9.85 6.04
CA LYS A 176 13.59 8.90 6.81
C LYS A 176 12.22 9.46 7.14
N LEU A 177 11.19 8.78 6.70
CA LEU A 177 9.79 9.11 6.96
C LEU A 177 9.18 8.09 7.92
N ALA A 178 8.29 8.56 8.78
CA ALA A 178 7.67 7.71 9.78
C ALA A 178 6.72 6.67 9.15
N ASN A 179 5.87 7.10 8.22
CA ASN A 179 4.90 6.24 7.52
C ASN A 179 4.93 6.56 6.02
N PRO A 180 5.97 6.11 5.27
CA PRO A 180 6.09 6.41 3.86
C PRO A 180 5.05 5.65 3.04
N VAL A 181 4.44 6.32 2.07
CA VAL A 181 3.55 5.70 1.07
C VAL A 181 4.13 5.96 -0.31
N VAL A 182 4.26 4.93 -1.12
CA VAL A 182 4.80 5.01 -2.48
C VAL A 182 3.71 4.92 -3.53
N MET A 183 3.89 5.65 -4.61
CA MET A 183 3.02 5.63 -5.79
C MET A 183 3.85 5.81 -7.06
N TYR A 184 3.46 5.14 -8.13
CA TYR A 184 3.95 5.39 -9.48
C TYR A 184 2.83 5.97 -10.34
N TYR A 185 3.04 7.11 -10.96
CA TYR A 185 2.07 7.76 -11.82
C TYR A 185 2.73 8.72 -12.81
N GLY A 186 2.32 8.66 -14.08
CA GLY A 186 2.82 9.57 -15.13
C GLY A 186 4.34 9.51 -15.29
N GLU A 187 4.89 8.30 -15.32
CA GLU A 187 6.34 8.01 -15.47
C GLU A 187 7.22 8.53 -14.32
N ASN A 188 6.62 8.88 -13.19
CA ASN A 188 7.34 9.32 -12.00
C ASN A 188 6.95 8.51 -10.77
N TYR A 189 7.90 8.38 -9.87
CA TYR A 189 7.70 7.84 -8.54
C TYR A 189 7.43 8.98 -7.56
N TYR A 190 6.56 8.72 -6.62
CA TYR A 190 6.23 9.65 -5.54
C TYR A 190 6.29 8.93 -4.20
N ILE A 191 6.89 9.57 -3.19
CA ILE A 191 6.79 9.14 -1.80
C ILE A 191 6.13 10.26 -1.01
N PHE A 192 5.08 9.87 -0.30
CA PHE A 192 4.31 10.74 0.60
C PHE A 192 4.66 10.40 2.04
N GLY A 193 4.69 11.38 2.91
CA GLY A 193 4.89 11.16 4.33
C GLY A 193 5.39 12.37 5.10
N SER A 194 5.84 12.13 6.31
CA SER A 194 6.49 13.11 7.18
C SER A 194 7.59 12.43 8.00
N LYS A 195 8.48 13.21 8.57
CA LYS A 195 9.42 12.74 9.61
C LYS A 195 8.71 12.43 10.93
N GLU A 196 7.58 13.06 11.16
CA GLU A 196 6.73 12.88 12.33
C GLU A 196 5.66 11.83 12.06
N GLU A 197 5.37 11.01 13.06
CA GLU A 197 4.27 10.05 12.99
C GLU A 197 2.92 10.78 12.84
N ASN A 198 1.97 10.10 12.19
CA ASN A 198 0.61 10.60 12.00
C ASN A 198 0.52 11.98 11.31
N LYS A 199 1.52 12.36 10.55
CA LYS A 199 1.56 13.60 9.78
C LYS A 199 1.82 13.32 8.31
N LEU A 200 1.19 14.11 7.43
CA LEU A 200 1.36 14.04 6.00
C LEU A 200 1.64 15.45 5.44
N ASP A 201 2.89 15.84 5.40
CA ASP A 201 3.30 17.20 5.04
C ASP A 201 4.28 17.30 3.88
N ALA A 202 4.72 16.17 3.35
CA ALA A 202 5.72 16.15 2.32
C ALA A 202 5.39 15.19 1.17
N ILE A 203 5.75 15.62 -0.02
CA ILE A 203 5.72 14.80 -1.23
C ILE A 203 7.12 14.86 -1.84
N TYR A 204 7.71 13.70 -2.04
CA TYR A 204 8.98 13.55 -2.75
C TYR A 204 8.72 12.92 -4.11
N THR A 205 9.43 13.38 -5.13
CA THR A 205 9.32 12.84 -6.50
C THR A 205 10.66 12.39 -7.03
N SER A 206 10.63 11.38 -7.89
CA SER A 206 11.79 10.81 -8.56
C SER A 206 11.39 10.29 -9.94
N VAL A 207 12.30 10.36 -10.90
CA VAL A 207 12.15 9.76 -12.24
C VAL A 207 12.82 8.38 -12.32
N ASP A 208 13.77 8.10 -11.43
CA ASP A 208 14.58 6.88 -11.43
C ASP A 208 14.34 5.98 -10.20
N GLY A 209 13.52 6.43 -9.23
CA GLY A 209 13.30 5.75 -7.96
C GLY A 209 14.47 5.83 -6.97
N ILE A 210 15.56 6.49 -7.34
CA ILE A 210 16.82 6.57 -6.57
C ILE A 210 17.07 7.99 -6.09
N SER A 211 16.93 8.96 -6.98
CA SER A 211 17.18 10.39 -6.71
C SER A 211 15.88 11.11 -6.40
N TRP A 212 15.71 11.56 -5.17
CA TRP A 212 14.45 12.10 -4.68
C TRP A 212 14.53 13.60 -4.41
N ARG A 213 13.51 14.33 -4.84
CA ARG A 213 13.38 15.77 -4.59
C ARG A 213 12.07 16.07 -3.87
N LYS A 214 12.13 16.88 -2.82
CA LYS A 214 10.93 17.36 -2.15
C LYS A 214 10.21 18.36 -3.05
N THR A 215 8.92 18.15 -3.27
CA THR A 215 8.07 19.11 -3.98
C THR A 215 7.68 20.25 -3.04
N GLN A 216 7.25 21.39 -3.59
CA GLN A 216 6.72 22.49 -2.78
C GLN A 216 5.25 22.29 -2.39
N ARG A 217 4.61 21.22 -2.88
CA ARG A 217 3.21 20.93 -2.58
C ARG A 217 3.04 20.30 -1.21
N LYS A 218 1.96 20.70 -0.57
CA LYS A 218 1.51 20.13 0.71
C LYS A 218 0.11 19.59 0.55
N PHE A 219 -0.24 18.57 1.31
CA PHE A 219 -1.61 18.17 1.52
C PHE A 219 -2.27 19.18 2.46
N LEU A 220 -3.11 20.03 1.89
CA LEU A 220 -3.88 21.02 2.63
C LEU A 220 -5.31 20.52 2.65
N LEU A 221 -5.85 20.31 3.82
CA LEU A 221 -7.06 19.52 4.03
C LEU A 221 -8.31 20.36 4.09
N ASP A 222 -8.16 21.65 4.28
CA ASP A 222 -9.25 22.62 4.23
C ASP A 222 -8.83 23.94 3.61
N LYS A 223 -9.78 24.84 3.42
CA LYS A 223 -9.54 26.21 2.93
C LYS A 223 -8.70 27.05 3.88
N ASP A 224 -8.60 26.66 5.14
CA ASP A 224 -7.85 27.37 6.18
C ASP A 224 -6.42 26.80 6.33
N MET A 225 -6.04 25.85 5.46
CA MET A 225 -4.73 25.22 5.40
C MET A 225 -4.32 24.49 6.70
N THR A 226 -5.28 23.96 7.43
CA THR A 226 -5.02 23.26 8.67
C THR A 226 -4.30 21.94 8.39
N GLU A 227 -3.18 21.70 9.05
CA GLU A 227 -2.49 20.41 9.01
C GLU A 227 -3.28 19.39 9.83
N ILE A 228 -3.59 18.24 9.24
CA ILE A 228 -4.18 17.14 9.99
C ILE A 228 -3.05 16.28 10.54
N THR A 229 -3.08 16.10 11.85
CA THR A 229 -2.21 15.18 12.57
C THR A 229 -3.06 14.00 13.02
N ALA A 230 -3.10 12.94 12.22
CA ALA A 230 -3.81 11.70 12.48
C ALA A 230 -3.19 10.56 11.65
N PRO A 231 -3.36 9.30 12.06
CA PRO A 231 -3.02 8.17 11.20
C PRO A 231 -3.69 8.29 9.83
N TYR A 232 -3.02 7.91 8.78
CA TYR A 232 -3.55 8.03 7.44
C TYR A 232 -3.30 6.79 6.58
N SER A 233 -4.14 6.61 5.58
CA SER A 233 -3.97 5.66 4.48
C SER A 233 -4.17 6.38 3.15
N ILE A 234 -3.40 6.01 2.15
CA ILE A 234 -3.50 6.59 0.81
C ILE A 234 -3.91 5.49 -0.16
N VAL A 235 -4.95 5.79 -0.95
CA VAL A 235 -5.42 4.93 -2.03
C VAL A 235 -5.38 5.70 -3.33
N VAL A 236 -4.78 5.11 -4.35
CA VAL A 236 -4.74 5.66 -5.69
C VAL A 236 -5.68 4.87 -6.58
N ASN A 237 -6.64 5.59 -7.16
CA ASN A 237 -7.52 5.09 -8.21
C ASN A 237 -7.62 6.18 -9.28
N ALA A 238 -6.69 6.10 -10.24
CA ALA A 238 -6.55 7.14 -11.26
C ALA A 238 -7.88 7.49 -11.94
N PRO A 239 -8.17 8.79 -12.14
CA PRO A 239 -7.29 9.94 -11.99
C PRO A 239 -7.29 10.58 -10.59
N TYR A 240 -7.73 9.88 -9.56
CA TYR A 240 -7.85 10.41 -8.21
C TYR A 240 -6.90 9.74 -7.23
N ILE A 241 -6.50 10.52 -6.22
CA ILE A 241 -5.88 10.07 -5.00
C ILE A 241 -6.81 10.37 -3.83
N TRP A 242 -6.93 9.42 -2.92
CA TRP A 242 -7.74 9.53 -1.71
C TRP A 242 -6.80 9.42 -0.51
N VAL A 243 -6.93 10.32 0.42
CA VAL A 243 -6.26 10.25 1.72
C VAL A 243 -7.32 10.12 2.79
N ILE A 244 -7.25 9.06 3.55
CA ILE A 244 -8.18 8.75 4.63
C ILE A 244 -7.42 8.95 5.94
N PHE A 245 -7.90 9.84 6.77
CA PHE A 245 -7.35 10.13 8.09
C PHE A 245 -8.28 9.59 9.17
N GLY A 246 -7.72 9.09 10.25
CA GLY A 246 -8.50 8.65 11.39
C GLY A 246 -7.94 7.41 12.07
N GLY A 247 -8.72 6.85 13.00
CA GLY A 247 -8.34 5.66 13.76
C GLY A 247 -7.84 5.93 15.17
N ASP A 248 -7.56 7.18 15.50
CA ASP A 248 -7.18 7.62 16.87
C ASP A 248 -8.38 8.17 17.69
N GLY A 249 -9.56 8.19 17.07
CA GLY A 249 -10.79 8.69 17.70
C GLY A 249 -10.93 10.21 17.73
N SER A 250 -9.93 10.97 17.29
CA SER A 250 -9.93 12.44 17.36
C SER A 250 -10.32 13.11 16.04
N THR A 251 -9.90 12.58 14.93
CA THR A 251 -10.12 13.16 13.60
C THR A 251 -10.39 12.08 12.58
N ASN A 252 -11.57 12.14 11.96
CA ASN A 252 -11.89 11.30 10.81
C ASN A 252 -12.16 12.20 9.61
N ALA A 253 -11.37 12.08 8.58
CA ALA A 253 -11.52 12.87 7.37
C ALA A 253 -11.13 12.08 6.13
N VAL A 254 -11.82 12.35 5.02
CA VAL A 254 -11.46 11.82 3.71
C VAL A 254 -11.19 12.99 2.80
N TRP A 255 -10.00 13.03 2.25
CA TRP A 255 -9.58 13.98 1.25
C TRP A 255 -9.46 13.30 -0.11
N ARG A 256 -9.93 13.97 -1.16
CA ARG A 256 -9.78 13.53 -2.53
C ARG A 256 -9.12 14.61 -3.38
N GLY A 257 -8.05 14.25 -4.05
CA GLY A 257 -7.36 15.11 -5.01
C GLY A 257 -7.36 14.50 -6.42
N HIS A 258 -7.24 15.36 -7.42
CA HIS A 258 -7.01 14.91 -8.79
C HIS A 258 -5.51 14.82 -9.03
N LEU A 259 -5.02 13.64 -9.42
CA LEU A 259 -3.58 13.37 -9.58
C LEU A 259 -2.88 14.37 -10.50
N ASN A 260 -3.43 14.65 -11.67
CA ASN A 260 -2.84 15.62 -12.60
C ASN A 260 -2.67 17.02 -11.99
N LYS A 261 -3.62 17.46 -11.16
CA LYS A 261 -3.51 18.76 -10.46
C LYS A 261 -2.50 18.71 -9.32
N LEU A 262 -2.40 17.57 -8.64
CA LEU A 262 -1.44 17.39 -7.56
C LEU A 262 -0.01 17.27 -8.11
N MET A 263 0.16 16.63 -9.27
CA MET A 263 1.47 16.32 -9.87
C MET A 263 1.94 17.36 -10.90
N SER A 264 1.05 18.19 -11.46
CA SER A 264 1.37 19.24 -12.44
C SER A 264 2.00 20.50 -11.86
N ALA A 265 2.36 20.52 -10.58
CA ALA A 265 3.06 21.65 -10.03
C ALA A 265 4.50 21.65 -10.48
N GLU A 266 4.79 22.62 -11.27
CA GLU A 266 6.09 22.93 -11.81
C GLU A 266 7.19 22.83 -10.75
N VAL A 267 8.23 22.10 -11.12
CA VAL A 267 9.55 22.24 -10.56
C VAL A 267 10.05 23.61 -11.05
N GLN A 268 9.83 24.67 -10.26
CA GLN A 268 10.53 25.93 -10.45
C GLN A 268 11.93 25.86 -9.88
#